data_c1afdf03c408c4a9159748855a912fbc
#
_entry.id   c1afdf03c408c4a9159748855a912fbc
#
_cell.length_a   1.000
_cell.length_b   1.000
_cell.length_c   1.000
_cell.angle_alpha   90.00
_cell.angle_beta   90.00
_cell.angle_gamma   90.00
#
_symmetry.space_group_name_H-M   'P 1'
#
loop_
_entity.id
_entity.type
_entity.pdbx_description
1 polymer ?
#
loop_
_entity_poly.entity_id
_entity_poly.type
_entity_poly.pdbx_seq_one_letter_code
_entity_poly.pdbx_strand_id
1 'polypeptide(L)'
;MAEVTSDVDEITLELMNAANMTKPEVLALYNQAMQDTYTDPRFTRAFQAGLTVPPIQRMRMVNLTRGIAAQTLLALDNLSNTTAISQPYKAAVDTAVLAVSSGLTSYTAATRDAVRQIGYNGLQVYYASGYHRRLDTAVRQNIIDATRQISQKCADAVGESLGYDAIELSAXXXXRVTAIKPTLRAEFDKMQAGVSFVDVDGNSYAGFKRPIGEWNCMHFANPFSTQYSKRLYTNDQLADWTQKNNDGCEIDGKHVTTYQAQQMMRKIETETRRWKDTAVAAQIAGDDALRRQCQSHINELAAKYGQIASVSGLTPHRNRMTVEGFKPVKLAQKAP
;
A
#
# COMPACT_ATOMS: atom_id res chain seq x y z
N MET A 1 22.65 1.76 27.75
CA MET A 1 21.50 2.44 27.11
C MET A 1 21.86 3.14 25.80
N ALA A 2 23.03 3.74 25.69
CA ALA A 2 23.46 4.40 24.44
C ALA A 2 23.70 3.44 23.26
N GLU A 3 24.17 2.23 23.51
CA GLU A 3 24.39 1.22 22.45
C GLU A 3 23.07 0.69 21.88
N VAL A 4 22.05 0.52 22.73
CA VAL A 4 20.74 0.01 22.30
C VAL A 4 20.01 1.03 21.42
N THR A 5 20.19 2.34 21.68
CA THR A 5 19.57 3.39 20.88
C THR A 5 20.22 3.51 19.49
N SER A 6 21.53 3.28 19.37
CA SER A 6 22.19 3.33 18.05
C SER A 6 21.74 2.18 17.15
N ASP A 7 21.56 0.98 17.72
CA ASP A 7 21.11 -0.20 16.97
C ASP A 7 19.65 -0.03 16.46
N VAL A 8 18.79 0.58 17.28
CA VAL A 8 17.39 0.85 16.90
C VAL A 8 17.35 1.87 15.74
N ASP A 9 18.17 2.93 15.81
CA ASP A 9 18.24 3.92 14.74
C ASP A 9 18.76 3.30 13.43
N GLU A 10 19.73 2.41 13.52
CA GLU A 10 20.30 1.72 12.36
C GLU A 10 19.29 0.77 11.73
N ILE A 11 18.55 -0.01 12.54
CA ILE A 11 17.50 -0.91 12.07
C ILE A 11 16.35 -0.10 11.43
N THR A 12 15.95 1.02 12.05
CA THR A 12 14.92 1.91 11.50
C THR A 12 15.35 2.44 10.13
N LEU A 13 16.63 2.82 9.99
CA LEU A 13 17.19 3.28 8.72
C LEU A 13 17.13 2.16 7.66
N GLU A 14 17.49 0.93 8.05
CA GLU A 14 17.40 -0.22 7.13
C GLU A 14 15.96 -0.51 6.69
N LEU A 15 15.00 -0.38 7.61
CA LEU A 15 13.58 -0.56 7.31
C LEU A 15 13.08 0.50 6.32
N MET A 16 13.54 1.73 6.48
CA MET A 16 13.21 2.84 5.57
C MET A 16 13.87 2.64 4.21
N ASN A 17 15.11 2.16 4.19
CA ASN A 17 15.81 1.80 2.96
C ASN A 17 15.06 0.68 2.22
N ALA A 18 14.48 -0.28 2.95
CA ALA A 18 13.63 -1.33 2.36
C ALA A 18 12.36 -0.77 1.70
N ALA A 19 11.91 0.41 2.14
CA ALA A 19 10.80 1.13 1.50
C ALA A 19 11.30 2.10 0.42
N ASN A 20 12.61 2.16 0.18
CA ASN A 20 13.31 3.11 -0.70
C ASN A 20 13.06 4.57 -0.27
N MET A 21 13.04 4.83 1.05
CA MET A 21 12.89 6.18 1.60
C MET A 21 13.74 6.33 2.86
N THR A 22 14.38 7.48 3.00
CA THR A 22 15.11 7.85 4.22
C THR A 22 14.16 8.53 5.21
N LYS A 23 14.56 8.59 6.48
CA LYS A 23 13.80 9.27 7.54
C LYS A 23 13.49 10.74 7.19
N PRO A 24 14.44 11.56 6.70
CA PRO A 24 14.12 12.90 6.24
C PRO A 24 13.10 12.94 5.10
N GLU A 25 13.17 12.00 4.14
CA GLU A 25 12.21 11.95 3.03
C GLU A 25 10.80 11.62 3.52
N VAL A 26 10.66 10.72 4.49
CA VAL A 26 9.35 10.39 5.09
C VAL A 26 8.79 11.63 5.81
N LEU A 27 9.61 12.33 6.59
CA LEU A 27 9.20 13.56 7.28
C LEU A 27 8.84 14.66 6.28
N ALA A 28 9.60 14.79 5.18
CA ALA A 28 9.30 15.74 4.11
C ALA A 28 7.96 15.43 3.46
N LEU A 29 7.68 14.15 3.19
CA LEU A 29 6.41 13.68 2.63
C LEU A 29 5.23 14.06 3.55
N TYR A 30 5.40 13.87 4.85
CA TYR A 30 4.35 14.18 5.84
C TYR A 30 4.10 15.69 5.92
N ASN A 31 5.15 16.50 5.91
CA ASN A 31 5.03 17.96 5.90
C ASN A 31 4.38 18.44 4.60
N GLN A 32 4.74 17.84 3.46
CA GLN A 32 4.13 18.17 2.17
C GLN A 32 2.63 17.85 2.19
N ALA A 33 2.24 16.67 2.70
CA ALA A 33 0.83 16.27 2.80
C ALA A 33 0.00 17.29 3.63
N MET A 34 0.59 17.85 4.67
CA MET A 34 -0.05 18.91 5.46
C MET A 34 -0.13 20.22 4.66
N GLN A 35 0.97 20.62 4.00
CA GLN A 35 1.02 21.88 3.24
C GLN A 35 0.06 21.87 2.04
N ASP A 36 -0.05 20.75 1.37
CA ASP A 36 -0.95 20.56 0.21
C ASP A 36 -2.40 20.89 0.57
N THR A 37 -2.79 20.75 1.85
CA THR A 37 -4.13 21.07 2.31
C THR A 37 -4.45 22.58 2.13
N TYR A 38 -3.46 23.46 2.26
CA TYR A 38 -3.67 24.90 2.12
C TYR A 38 -3.85 25.35 0.66
N THR A 39 -3.37 24.55 -0.28
CA THR A 39 -3.50 24.82 -1.73
C THR A 39 -4.52 23.91 -2.40
N ASP A 40 -5.25 23.15 -1.61
CA ASP A 40 -6.23 22.17 -2.10
C ASP A 40 -7.37 22.89 -2.84
N PRO A 41 -7.63 22.54 -4.10
CA PRO A 41 -8.70 23.17 -4.89
C PRO A 41 -10.09 23.13 -4.23
N ARG A 42 -10.33 22.16 -3.36
CA ARG A 42 -11.61 22.01 -2.63
C ARG A 42 -11.91 23.23 -1.75
N PHE A 43 -10.88 23.91 -1.26
CA PHE A 43 -11.03 25.06 -0.36
C PHE A 43 -10.86 26.41 -1.08
N THR A 44 -10.48 26.43 -2.34
CA THR A 44 -10.16 27.66 -3.09
C THR A 44 -11.29 28.68 -3.05
N ARG A 45 -12.53 28.24 -3.28
CA ARG A 45 -13.68 29.14 -3.32
C ARG A 45 -13.99 29.76 -1.95
N ALA A 46 -13.86 28.98 -0.88
CA ALA A 46 -14.04 29.47 0.48
C ALA A 46 -12.98 30.54 0.81
N PHE A 47 -11.71 30.28 0.43
CA PHE A 47 -10.63 31.26 0.61
C PHE A 47 -10.87 32.53 -0.23
N GLN A 48 -11.36 32.39 -1.48
CA GLN A 48 -11.71 33.52 -2.35
C GLN A 48 -12.88 34.34 -1.76
N ALA A 49 -13.77 33.68 -1.01
CA ALA A 49 -14.88 34.34 -0.32
C ALA A 49 -14.44 34.99 1.00
N GLY A 50 -13.12 34.98 1.32
CA GLY A 50 -12.57 35.65 2.50
C GLY A 50 -12.49 34.76 3.75
N LEU A 51 -12.89 33.49 3.66
CA LEU A 51 -12.75 32.57 4.79
C LEU A 51 -11.28 32.23 4.99
N THR A 52 -10.84 32.07 6.24
CA THR A 52 -9.44 31.77 6.56
C THR A 52 -9.35 30.71 7.65
N VAL A 53 -8.24 29.93 7.62
CA VAL A 53 -7.94 28.99 8.69
C VAL A 53 -7.28 29.75 9.84
N PRO A 54 -7.86 29.72 11.04
CA PRO A 54 -7.29 30.45 12.19
C PRO A 54 -5.86 29.96 12.52
N PRO A 55 -4.97 30.84 13.00
CA PRO A 55 -3.60 30.46 13.37
C PRO A 55 -3.53 29.27 14.35
N ILE A 56 -4.44 29.24 15.31
CA ILE A 56 -4.51 28.15 16.30
C ILE A 56 -4.74 26.79 15.61
N GLN A 57 -5.57 26.76 14.57
CA GLN A 57 -5.85 25.54 13.81
C GLN A 57 -4.62 25.10 12.98
N ARG A 58 -3.91 26.07 12.40
CA ARG A 58 -2.64 25.79 11.69
C ARG A 58 -1.63 25.15 12.63
N MET A 59 -1.50 25.67 13.85
CA MET A 59 -0.62 25.12 14.87
C MET A 59 -1.03 23.69 15.26
N ARG A 60 -2.34 23.45 15.40
CA ARG A 60 -2.89 22.11 15.68
C ARG A 60 -2.53 21.12 14.57
N MET A 61 -2.61 21.53 13.30
CA MET A 61 -2.24 20.69 12.15
C MET A 61 -0.75 20.32 12.18
N VAL A 62 0.12 21.29 12.51
CA VAL A 62 1.57 21.03 12.66
C VAL A 62 1.81 20.01 13.77
N ASN A 63 1.18 20.19 14.94
CA ASN A 63 1.34 19.28 16.07
C ASN A 63 0.78 17.89 15.77
N LEU A 64 -0.35 17.82 15.08
CA LEU A 64 -0.95 16.58 14.63
C LEU A 64 0.00 15.82 13.67
N THR A 65 0.56 16.53 12.69
CA THR A 65 1.52 15.95 11.73
C THR A 65 2.73 15.39 12.46
N ARG A 66 3.28 16.14 13.41
CA ARG A 66 4.41 15.69 14.23
C ARG A 66 4.05 14.46 15.07
N GLY A 67 2.84 14.44 15.65
CA GLY A 67 2.36 13.30 16.44
C GLY A 67 2.23 12.04 15.62
N ILE A 68 1.63 12.14 14.42
CA ILE A 68 1.48 10.99 13.51
C ILE A 68 2.86 10.52 13.04
N ALA A 69 3.76 11.45 12.71
CA ALA A 69 5.14 11.10 12.31
C ALA A 69 5.85 10.33 13.42
N ALA A 70 5.77 10.82 14.66
CA ALA A 70 6.39 10.16 15.81
C ALA A 70 5.80 8.76 16.03
N GLN A 71 4.47 8.61 15.95
CA GLN A 71 3.80 7.31 16.09
C GLN A 71 4.21 6.34 14.98
N THR A 72 4.36 6.85 13.75
CA THR A 72 4.77 6.00 12.61
C THR A 72 6.21 5.52 12.79
N LEU A 73 7.12 6.40 13.20
CA LEU A 73 8.51 6.02 13.46
C LEU A 73 8.58 4.99 14.59
N LEU A 74 7.80 5.20 15.66
CA LEU A 74 7.70 4.23 16.77
C LEU A 74 7.11 2.89 16.29
N ALA A 75 6.12 2.92 15.40
CA ALA A 75 5.55 1.70 14.82
C ALA A 75 6.57 0.96 13.97
N LEU A 76 7.42 1.68 13.22
CA LEU A 76 8.53 1.08 12.43
C LEU A 76 9.58 0.46 13.36
N ASP A 77 9.93 1.14 14.46
CA ASP A 77 10.84 0.59 15.47
C ASP A 77 10.24 -0.69 16.09
N ASN A 78 8.95 -0.69 16.39
CA ASN A 78 8.25 -1.87 16.91
C ASN A 78 8.21 -3.01 15.90
N LEU A 79 8.10 -2.71 14.59
CA LEU A 79 8.18 -3.74 13.55
C LEU A 79 9.54 -4.44 13.58
N SER A 80 10.63 -3.69 13.81
CA SER A 80 11.97 -4.27 13.93
C SER A 80 12.06 -5.22 15.14
N ASN A 81 11.46 -4.84 16.26
CA ASN A 81 11.48 -5.63 17.50
C ASN A 81 10.56 -6.86 17.42
N THR A 82 9.45 -6.78 16.69
CA THR A 82 8.48 -7.88 16.56
C THR A 82 8.74 -8.76 15.33
N THR A 83 9.60 -8.30 14.43
CA THR A 83 10.00 -9.11 13.28
C THR A 83 10.83 -10.29 13.80
N ALA A 84 10.28 -11.49 13.66
CA ALA A 84 10.98 -12.71 14.03
C ALA A 84 12.04 -13.02 12.96
N ILE A 85 13.04 -12.14 12.86
CA ILE A 85 14.16 -12.29 11.89
C ILE A 85 14.80 -13.66 12.07
N SER A 86 14.93 -14.09 13.32
CA SER A 86 15.55 -15.35 13.66
C SER A 86 14.66 -16.58 13.37
N GLN A 87 13.34 -16.45 13.43
CA GLN A 87 12.44 -17.63 13.37
C GLN A 87 12.42 -18.30 11.98
N PRO A 88 12.10 -17.62 10.89
CA PRO A 88 12.14 -18.28 9.57
C PRO A 88 13.55 -18.71 9.16
N TYR A 89 14.57 -17.91 9.48
CA TYR A 89 15.97 -18.25 9.22
C TYR A 89 16.37 -19.50 10.00
N LYS A 90 16.10 -19.51 11.30
CA LYS A 90 16.41 -20.64 12.18
C LYS A 90 15.68 -21.90 11.72
N ALA A 91 14.39 -21.80 11.41
CA ALA A 91 13.61 -22.94 10.92
C ALA A 91 14.17 -23.52 9.61
N ALA A 92 14.58 -22.65 8.67
CA ALA A 92 15.17 -23.08 7.40
C ALA A 92 16.53 -23.78 7.63
N VAL A 93 17.37 -23.22 8.52
CA VAL A 93 18.67 -23.79 8.88
C VAL A 93 18.48 -25.12 9.64
N ASP A 94 17.62 -25.16 10.63
CA ASP A 94 17.35 -26.38 11.43
C ASP A 94 16.82 -27.51 10.53
N THR A 95 15.91 -27.19 9.59
CA THR A 95 15.39 -28.15 8.60
C THR A 95 16.52 -28.67 7.71
N ALA A 96 17.40 -27.77 7.25
CA ALA A 96 18.52 -28.16 6.40
C ALA A 96 19.50 -29.05 7.17
N VAL A 97 19.83 -28.69 8.43
CA VAL A 97 20.73 -29.47 9.27
C VAL A 97 20.15 -30.86 9.53
N LEU A 98 18.87 -30.94 9.87
CA LEU A 98 18.17 -32.22 10.11
C LEU A 98 18.17 -33.11 8.86
N ALA A 99 17.87 -32.52 7.69
CA ALA A 99 17.83 -33.27 6.43
C ALA A 99 19.21 -33.83 6.05
N VAL A 100 20.28 -33.05 6.31
CA VAL A 100 21.67 -33.50 6.05
C VAL A 100 22.07 -34.58 7.06
N SER A 101 21.84 -34.34 8.34
CA SER A 101 22.23 -35.28 9.43
C SER A 101 21.51 -36.62 9.37
N SER A 102 20.27 -36.60 8.87
CA SER A 102 19.48 -37.85 8.67
C SER A 102 19.77 -38.57 7.35
N GLY A 103 20.64 -37.98 6.49
CA GLY A 103 20.99 -38.58 5.20
C GLY A 103 19.91 -38.44 4.12
N LEU A 104 18.88 -37.64 4.38
CA LEU A 104 17.75 -37.42 3.44
C LEU A 104 18.18 -36.59 2.22
N THR A 105 19.19 -35.76 2.37
CA THR A 105 19.65 -34.88 1.28
C THR A 105 21.13 -34.53 1.43
N SER A 106 21.75 -34.11 0.34
CA SER A 106 23.13 -33.62 0.38
C SER A 106 23.20 -32.23 0.97
N TYR A 107 24.36 -31.86 1.53
CA TYR A 107 24.63 -30.53 2.06
C TYR A 107 24.30 -29.44 1.04
N THR A 108 24.71 -29.63 -0.23
CA THR A 108 24.47 -28.65 -1.30
C THR A 108 22.98 -28.45 -1.57
N ALA A 109 22.21 -29.54 -1.61
CA ALA A 109 20.78 -29.49 -1.84
C ALA A 109 20.06 -28.81 -0.66
N ALA A 110 20.41 -29.16 0.58
CA ALA A 110 19.85 -28.57 1.80
C ALA A 110 20.12 -27.06 1.86
N THR A 111 21.36 -26.64 1.52
CA THR A 111 21.76 -25.22 1.48
C THR A 111 20.95 -24.48 0.42
N ARG A 112 20.78 -25.05 -0.76
CA ARG A 112 19.96 -24.45 -1.84
C ARG A 112 18.52 -24.23 -1.40
N ASP A 113 17.92 -25.23 -0.76
CA ASP A 113 16.52 -25.15 -0.30
C ASP A 113 16.37 -24.10 0.81
N ALA A 114 17.33 -23.98 1.73
CA ALA A 114 17.33 -22.96 2.77
C ALA A 114 17.43 -21.55 2.14
N VAL A 115 18.37 -21.35 1.22
CA VAL A 115 18.55 -20.08 0.48
C VAL A 115 17.27 -19.71 -0.27
N ARG A 116 16.66 -20.70 -0.94
CA ARG A 116 15.40 -20.49 -1.67
C ARG A 116 14.27 -20.09 -0.74
N GLN A 117 14.12 -20.76 0.39
CA GLN A 117 13.08 -20.46 1.39
C GLN A 117 13.24 -19.05 1.95
N ILE A 118 14.45 -18.70 2.37
CA ILE A 118 14.74 -17.39 2.99
C ILE A 118 14.56 -16.28 1.94
N GLY A 119 15.10 -16.46 0.74
CA GLY A 119 15.01 -15.46 -0.34
C GLY A 119 13.56 -15.23 -0.78
N TYR A 120 12.81 -16.30 -1.02
CA TYR A 120 11.43 -16.20 -1.52
C TYR A 120 10.47 -15.63 -0.48
N ASN A 121 10.57 -16.08 0.77
CA ASN A 121 9.69 -15.60 1.84
C ASN A 121 10.08 -14.20 2.32
N GLY A 122 11.38 -13.89 2.32
CA GLY A 122 11.91 -12.64 2.85
C GLY A 122 11.72 -12.54 4.37
N LEU A 123 12.03 -11.40 4.92
CA LEU A 123 11.75 -11.12 6.32
C LEU A 123 10.23 -10.93 6.49
N GLN A 124 9.67 -11.55 7.52
CA GLN A 124 8.23 -11.56 7.78
C GLN A 124 7.92 -10.85 9.10
N VAL A 125 6.84 -10.08 9.10
CA VAL A 125 6.22 -9.54 10.32
C VAL A 125 5.03 -10.42 10.67
N TYR A 126 5.00 -10.93 11.88
CA TYR A 126 3.92 -11.78 12.40
C TYR A 126 3.07 -10.97 13.38
N TYR A 127 1.80 -10.86 13.09
CA TYR A 127 0.84 -10.13 13.92
C TYR A 127 0.16 -11.09 14.93
N ALA A 128 -0.29 -10.55 16.05
CA ALA A 128 -0.97 -11.34 17.11
C ALA A 128 -2.21 -12.08 16.58
N SER A 129 -2.81 -11.60 15.49
CA SER A 129 -3.95 -12.26 14.83
C SER A 129 -3.56 -13.53 14.04
N GLY A 130 -2.27 -13.87 13.99
CA GLY A 130 -1.76 -14.98 13.16
C GLY A 130 -1.48 -14.58 11.71
N TYR A 131 -1.92 -13.41 11.29
CA TYR A 131 -1.62 -12.89 9.96
C TYR A 131 -0.13 -12.55 9.88
N HIS A 132 0.44 -12.69 8.69
CA HIS A 132 1.84 -12.30 8.46
C HIS A 132 1.98 -11.64 7.09
N ARG A 133 2.99 -10.79 6.95
CA ARG A 133 3.32 -10.15 5.67
C ARG A 133 4.82 -9.83 5.61
N ARG A 134 5.31 -9.63 4.41
CA ARG A 134 6.70 -9.25 4.18
C ARG A 134 6.98 -7.89 4.84
N LEU A 135 8.19 -7.76 5.39
CA LEU A 135 8.62 -6.56 6.12
C LEU A 135 8.55 -5.30 5.22
N ASP A 136 9.05 -5.40 3.99
CA ASP A 136 9.00 -4.28 3.02
C ASP A 136 7.58 -3.79 2.78
N THR A 137 6.64 -4.72 2.68
CA THR A 137 5.22 -4.40 2.48
C THR A 137 4.62 -3.74 3.73
N ALA A 138 5.00 -4.23 4.93
CA ALA A 138 4.53 -3.66 6.20
C ALA A 138 5.03 -2.22 6.37
N VAL A 139 6.32 -1.97 6.09
CA VAL A 139 6.93 -0.64 6.18
C VAL A 139 6.26 0.34 5.22
N ARG A 140 6.14 -0.03 3.94
CA ARG A 140 5.47 0.82 2.93
C ARG A 140 4.04 1.15 3.33
N GLN A 141 3.31 0.16 3.85
CA GLN A 141 1.91 0.37 4.25
C GLN A 141 1.82 1.37 5.41
N ASN A 142 2.71 1.27 6.41
CA ASN A 142 2.72 2.20 7.55
C ASN A 142 2.97 3.64 7.08
N ILE A 143 3.93 3.85 6.17
CA ILE A 143 4.26 5.19 5.64
C ILE A 143 3.07 5.75 4.86
N ILE A 144 2.46 4.95 3.98
CA ILE A 144 1.31 5.37 3.16
C ILE A 144 0.10 5.70 4.05
N ASP A 145 -0.20 4.84 5.03
CA ASP A 145 -1.33 5.05 5.93
C ASP A 145 -1.14 6.32 6.78
N ALA A 146 0.09 6.59 7.25
CA ALA A 146 0.39 7.82 7.99
C ALA A 146 0.23 9.06 7.10
N THR A 147 0.74 9.02 5.86
CA THR A 147 0.56 10.13 4.90
C THR A 147 -0.92 10.42 4.70
N ARG A 148 -1.72 9.38 4.51
CA ARG A 148 -3.16 9.51 4.29
C ARG A 148 -3.88 10.06 5.52
N GLN A 149 -3.48 9.62 6.71
CA GLN A 149 -4.05 10.14 7.97
C GLN A 149 -3.75 11.63 8.11
N ILE A 150 -2.53 12.05 7.81
CA ILE A 150 -2.15 13.48 7.87
C ILE A 150 -3.01 14.27 6.88
N SER A 151 -3.06 13.84 5.61
CA SER A 151 -3.86 14.51 4.57
C SER A 151 -5.34 14.62 4.98
N GLN A 152 -5.92 13.51 5.47
CA GLN A 152 -7.34 13.45 5.86
C GLN A 152 -7.60 14.38 7.05
N LYS A 153 -6.82 14.25 8.13
CA LYS A 153 -7.05 15.03 9.36
C LYS A 153 -6.78 16.52 9.16
N CYS A 154 -5.80 16.88 8.32
CA CYS A 154 -5.56 18.29 7.99
C CYS A 154 -6.72 18.84 7.14
N ALA A 155 -7.20 18.09 6.16
CA ALA A 155 -8.36 18.50 5.36
C ALA A 155 -9.61 18.66 6.23
N ASP A 156 -9.84 17.72 7.16
CA ASP A 156 -10.96 17.81 8.12
C ASP A 156 -10.86 19.09 8.98
N ALA A 157 -9.67 19.38 9.51
CA ALA A 157 -9.42 20.57 10.34
C ALA A 157 -9.67 21.88 9.56
N VAL A 158 -9.25 21.92 8.30
CA VAL A 158 -9.52 23.08 7.42
C VAL A 158 -11.02 23.16 7.12
N GLY A 159 -11.64 22.07 6.70
CA GLY A 159 -13.08 22.02 6.39
C GLY A 159 -13.93 22.48 7.58
N GLU A 160 -13.61 21.97 8.78
CA GLU A 160 -14.28 22.36 10.02
C GLU A 160 -14.11 23.86 10.30
N SER A 161 -12.89 24.40 10.14
CA SER A 161 -12.61 25.83 10.34
C SER A 161 -13.39 26.73 9.37
N LEU A 162 -13.67 26.22 8.16
CA LEU A 162 -14.37 26.95 7.12
C LEU A 162 -15.88 26.68 7.12
N GLY A 163 -16.39 25.90 8.09
CA GLY A 163 -17.82 25.60 8.22
C GLY A 163 -18.36 24.63 7.15
N TYR A 164 -17.53 23.73 6.65
CA TYR A 164 -17.95 22.73 5.67
C TYR A 164 -18.92 21.73 6.30
N ASP A 165 -20.06 21.53 5.65
CA ASP A 165 -21.24 20.88 6.22
C ASP A 165 -21.44 19.43 5.72
N ALA A 166 -20.65 18.97 4.74
CA ALA A 166 -20.84 17.67 4.11
C ALA A 166 -19.48 17.01 3.82
N ILE A 167 -19.55 15.76 3.38
CA ILE A 167 -18.39 14.93 3.01
C ILE A 167 -18.64 14.38 1.60
N GLU A 168 -17.63 14.46 0.74
CA GLU A 168 -17.60 13.81 -0.57
C GLU A 168 -16.56 12.69 -0.55
N LEU A 169 -16.97 11.46 -0.88
CA LEU A 169 -16.05 10.33 -0.92
C LEU A 169 -15.23 10.33 -2.21
N SER A 170 -13.94 10.01 -2.11
CA SER A 170 -13.08 9.83 -3.28
C SER A 170 -13.51 8.59 -4.05
N ALA A 171 -13.60 8.72 -5.35
CA ALA A 171 -13.85 7.57 -6.22
C ALA A 171 -12.58 6.75 -6.33
N UNK A 172 -12.66 5.71 -5.92
CA UNK A 172 -11.50 4.86 -6.06
C UNK A 172 -11.60 4.10 -7.32
N UNK A 173 -10.83 4.16 -7.94
CA UNK A 173 -10.85 3.48 -9.18
C UNK A 173 -11.07 2.04 -9.02
N UNK A 174 -11.74 1.70 -9.02
CA UNK A 174 -12.05 0.41 -8.95
C UNK A 174 -12.73 0.01 -7.70
N UNK A 175 -12.94 0.87 -7.25
CA UNK A 175 -13.64 0.41 -6.14
C UNK A 175 -15.01 0.18 -6.58
N ARG A 176 -15.63 -0.58 -5.93
CA ARG A 176 -17.08 -0.76 -5.96
C ARG A 176 -17.78 0.51 -5.47
N VAL A 177 -17.43 1.64 -6.00
CA VAL A 177 -18.12 2.86 -5.61
C VAL A 177 -19.47 2.88 -6.30
N THR A 178 -20.46 2.52 -5.56
CA THR A 178 -21.81 3.03 -5.83
C THR A 178 -21.65 4.56 -5.88
N ALA A 179 -22.26 5.18 -6.87
CA ALA A 179 -22.19 6.63 -7.08
C ALA A 179 -22.85 7.37 -5.91
N ILE A 180 -22.10 7.52 -4.82
CA ILE A 180 -22.58 8.21 -3.61
C ILE A 180 -22.30 9.69 -3.79
N LYS A 181 -23.31 10.48 -3.77
CA LYS A 181 -23.22 11.93 -3.84
C LYS A 181 -22.69 12.48 -2.51
N PRO A 182 -22.24 13.74 -2.47
CA PRO A 182 -21.86 14.35 -1.20
C PRO A 182 -22.97 14.14 -0.15
N THR A 183 -22.55 13.87 1.07
CA THR A 183 -23.42 13.46 2.18
C THR A 183 -23.21 14.42 3.34
N LEU A 184 -24.28 14.97 3.90
CA LEU A 184 -24.17 15.84 5.08
C LEU A 184 -23.44 15.10 6.21
N ARG A 185 -22.70 15.83 7.02
CA ARG A 185 -21.83 15.24 8.05
C ARG A 185 -22.57 14.26 8.96
N ALA A 186 -23.77 14.62 9.41
CA ALA A 186 -24.57 13.74 10.28
C ALA A 186 -24.97 12.42 9.57
N GLU A 187 -25.24 12.48 8.29
CA GLU A 187 -25.55 11.29 7.49
C GLU A 187 -24.29 10.46 7.20
N PHE A 188 -23.15 11.13 7.01
CA PHE A 188 -21.85 10.45 6.89
C PHE A 188 -21.52 9.68 8.16
N ASP A 189 -21.81 10.25 9.34
CA ASP A 189 -21.61 9.55 10.63
C ASP A 189 -22.50 8.29 10.72
N LYS A 190 -23.74 8.32 10.22
CA LYS A 190 -24.60 7.14 10.13
C LYS A 190 -23.96 6.08 9.21
N MET A 191 -23.49 6.52 8.05
CA MET A 191 -22.82 5.63 7.08
C MET A 191 -21.62 4.91 7.73
N GLN A 192 -20.80 5.66 8.48
CA GLN A 192 -19.63 5.12 9.19
C GLN A 192 -20.04 4.12 10.27
N ALA A 193 -21.21 4.33 10.91
CA ALA A 193 -21.77 3.44 11.92
C ALA A 193 -22.48 2.20 11.33
N GLY A 194 -22.51 2.08 10.01
CA GLY A 194 -23.17 0.96 9.34
C GLY A 194 -24.70 1.11 9.23
N VAL A 195 -25.20 2.33 9.48
CA VAL A 195 -26.65 2.64 9.45
C VAL A 195 -26.99 3.26 8.09
N SER A 196 -28.21 3.03 7.62
CA SER A 196 -28.71 3.65 6.39
C SER A 196 -28.64 5.17 6.48
N PHE A 197 -28.29 5.80 5.36
CA PHE A 197 -28.03 7.25 5.28
C PHE A 197 -28.58 7.79 3.97
N VAL A 198 -28.64 9.11 3.87
CA VAL A 198 -29.08 9.78 2.66
C VAL A 198 -28.00 10.74 2.15
N ASP A 199 -27.93 10.93 0.83
CA ASP A 199 -27.04 11.91 0.21
C ASP A 199 -27.70 13.33 0.22
N VAL A 200 -26.97 14.33 -0.30
CA VAL A 200 -27.46 15.71 -0.36
C VAL A 200 -28.71 15.90 -1.24
N ASP A 201 -28.98 14.96 -2.13
CA ASP A 201 -30.16 14.96 -3.01
C ASP A 201 -31.30 14.09 -2.46
N GLY A 202 -31.13 13.50 -1.27
CA GLY A 202 -32.15 12.69 -0.61
C GLY A 202 -32.20 11.23 -1.05
N ASN A 203 -31.21 10.75 -1.80
CA ASN A 203 -31.16 9.32 -2.19
C ASN A 203 -30.70 8.48 -1.00
N SER A 204 -31.37 7.37 -0.74
CA SER A 204 -31.09 6.50 0.39
C SER A 204 -30.10 5.38 0.03
N TYR A 205 -29.20 5.08 0.93
CA TYR A 205 -28.15 4.04 0.79
C TYR A 205 -28.04 3.24 2.08
N ALA A 206 -27.67 1.97 1.95
CA ALA A 206 -27.31 1.14 3.10
C ALA A 206 -25.98 1.62 3.69
N GLY A 207 -25.85 1.57 5.01
CA GLY A 207 -24.61 1.86 5.70
C GLY A 207 -23.48 0.92 5.29
N PHE A 208 -22.27 1.37 5.44
CA PHE A 208 -21.10 0.57 5.05
C PHE A 208 -20.81 -0.51 6.08
N LYS A 209 -20.47 -1.69 5.60
CA LYS A 209 -20.05 -2.82 6.46
C LYS A 209 -18.73 -2.55 7.16
N ARG A 210 -17.95 -1.63 6.64
CA ARG A 210 -16.63 -1.26 7.15
C ARG A 210 -16.45 0.25 7.00
N PRO A 211 -16.07 0.95 8.07
CA PRO A 211 -15.87 2.39 8.01
C PRO A 211 -14.81 2.82 6.98
N ILE A 212 -15.02 4.00 6.40
CA ILE A 212 -14.02 4.66 5.54
C ILE A 212 -12.87 5.15 6.44
N GLY A 213 -11.65 4.99 5.95
CA GLY A 213 -10.45 5.44 6.67
C GLY A 213 -9.81 4.38 7.54
N GLU A 214 -10.41 3.21 7.68
CA GLU A 214 -9.79 2.09 8.39
C GLU A 214 -8.56 1.59 7.63
N TRP A 215 -7.76 0.82 8.34
CA TRP A 215 -6.50 0.26 7.85
C TRP A 215 -6.66 -0.37 6.46
N ASN A 216 -5.77 -0.01 5.56
CA ASN A 216 -5.77 -0.44 4.14
C ASN A 216 -6.99 0.05 3.34
N CYS A 217 -7.72 1.06 3.84
CA CYS A 217 -8.78 1.71 3.08
C CYS A 217 -8.16 2.73 2.11
N MET A 218 -8.57 2.72 0.87
CA MET A 218 -8.03 3.62 -0.16
C MET A 218 -8.91 4.84 -0.42
N HIS A 219 -10.04 4.95 0.28
CA HIS A 219 -10.96 6.07 0.12
C HIS A 219 -10.57 7.23 1.03
N PHE A 220 -10.81 8.45 0.55
CA PHE A 220 -10.75 9.68 1.33
C PHE A 220 -12.17 10.20 1.54
N ALA A 221 -12.45 10.70 2.73
CA ALA A 221 -13.69 11.38 3.08
C ALA A 221 -13.42 12.88 3.01
N ASN A 222 -13.57 13.45 1.82
CA ASN A 222 -13.18 14.82 1.53
C ASN A 222 -14.21 15.81 2.10
N PRO A 223 -13.79 16.79 2.94
CA PRO A 223 -14.70 17.85 3.36
C PRO A 223 -15.34 18.51 2.14
N PHE A 224 -16.64 18.74 2.22
CA PHE A 224 -17.44 19.31 1.14
C PHE A 224 -18.37 20.38 1.73
N SER A 225 -18.47 21.51 1.05
CA SER A 225 -19.41 22.55 1.40
C SER A 225 -20.54 22.61 0.36
N THR A 226 -21.77 22.52 0.81
CA THR A 226 -22.91 22.67 -0.10
C THR A 226 -22.94 24.08 -0.73
N GLN A 227 -22.28 25.06 -0.10
CA GLN A 227 -22.21 26.45 -0.57
C GLN A 227 -21.02 26.71 -1.49
N TYR A 228 -19.81 26.22 -1.14
CA TYR A 228 -18.57 26.62 -1.82
C TYR A 228 -17.96 25.53 -2.70
N SER A 229 -18.26 24.25 -2.43
CA SER A 229 -17.59 23.16 -3.15
C SER A 229 -18.25 22.87 -4.49
N LYS A 230 -17.44 22.42 -5.43
CA LYS A 230 -17.89 21.72 -6.64
C LYS A 230 -17.64 20.24 -6.45
N ARG A 231 -18.56 19.41 -6.89
CA ARG A 231 -18.37 17.97 -6.90
C ARG A 231 -17.13 17.61 -7.73
N LEU A 232 -16.33 16.69 -7.20
CA LEU A 232 -15.16 16.17 -7.90
C LEU A 232 -15.57 15.32 -9.11
N TYR A 233 -16.70 14.64 -9.00
CA TYR A 233 -17.18 13.72 -10.04
C TYR A 233 -18.66 13.95 -10.33
N THR A 234 -19.01 13.94 -11.60
CA THR A 234 -20.44 13.96 -12.00
C THR A 234 -21.03 12.55 -11.84
N ASN A 235 -22.35 12.48 -11.78
CA ASN A 235 -23.08 11.20 -11.74
C ASN A 235 -22.75 10.36 -12.97
N ASP A 236 -22.67 11.00 -14.14
CA ASP A 236 -22.38 10.33 -15.41
C ASP A 236 -20.97 9.73 -15.39
N GLN A 237 -19.98 10.46 -14.85
CA GLN A 237 -18.61 9.94 -14.69
C GLN A 237 -18.59 8.71 -13.77
N LEU A 238 -19.31 8.77 -12.64
CA LEU A 238 -19.34 7.66 -11.68
C LEU A 238 -20.04 6.43 -12.29
N ALA A 239 -21.14 6.66 -13.04
CA ALA A 239 -21.87 5.60 -13.73
C ALA A 239 -20.97 4.96 -14.81
N ASP A 240 -20.31 5.77 -15.62
CA ASP A 240 -19.38 5.32 -16.68
C ASP A 240 -18.26 4.47 -16.10
N TRP A 241 -17.63 4.93 -15.00
CA TRP A 241 -16.55 4.18 -14.35
C TRP A 241 -17.05 2.86 -13.76
N THR A 242 -18.26 2.85 -13.19
CA THR A 242 -18.87 1.62 -12.67
C THR A 242 -19.12 0.63 -13.81
N GLN A 243 -19.66 1.13 -14.91
CA GLN A 243 -19.90 0.32 -16.11
C GLN A 243 -18.58 -0.25 -16.65
N LYS A 244 -17.59 0.59 -16.87
CA LYS A 244 -16.25 0.17 -17.36
C LYS A 244 -15.59 -0.85 -16.46
N ASN A 245 -15.75 -0.70 -15.13
CA ASN A 245 -15.24 -1.71 -14.20
C ASN A 245 -15.93 -3.06 -14.42
N ASN A 246 -17.24 -3.03 -14.56
CA ASN A 246 -18.06 -4.25 -14.70
C ASN A 246 -17.88 -4.92 -16.07
N ASP A 247 -17.73 -4.10 -17.12
CA ASP A 247 -17.45 -4.60 -18.48
C ASP A 247 -16.17 -5.40 -18.52
N GLY A 248 -15.15 -4.96 -17.75
CA GLY A 248 -13.93 -5.71 -17.51
C GLY A 248 -13.24 -6.25 -18.77
N CYS A 249 -12.76 -7.48 -18.69
CA CYS A 249 -12.07 -8.14 -19.81
C CYS A 249 -12.04 -9.65 -19.60
N GLU A 250 -11.63 -10.39 -20.63
CA GLU A 250 -11.42 -11.84 -20.52
C GLU A 250 -9.95 -12.15 -20.27
N ILE A 251 -9.67 -12.89 -19.21
CA ILE A 251 -8.32 -13.39 -18.87
C ILE A 251 -8.43 -14.91 -18.68
N ASP A 252 -7.69 -15.64 -19.48
CA ASP A 252 -7.65 -17.12 -19.45
C ASP A 252 -9.09 -17.73 -19.58
N GLY A 253 -9.92 -17.14 -20.45
CA GLY A 253 -11.27 -17.63 -20.72
C GLY A 253 -12.29 -17.32 -19.62
N LYS A 254 -11.95 -16.41 -18.68
CA LYS A 254 -12.85 -16.01 -17.59
C LYS A 254 -13.05 -14.49 -17.63
N HIS A 255 -14.29 -14.08 -17.51
CA HIS A 255 -14.60 -12.67 -17.34
C HIS A 255 -14.11 -12.18 -15.98
N VAL A 256 -13.37 -11.08 -15.97
CA VAL A 256 -12.91 -10.42 -14.76
C VAL A 256 -13.19 -8.91 -14.84
N THR A 257 -13.59 -8.31 -13.73
CA THR A 257 -13.75 -6.86 -13.67
C THR A 257 -12.38 -6.17 -13.77
N THR A 258 -12.38 -4.89 -14.13
CA THR A 258 -11.14 -4.08 -14.17
C THR A 258 -10.42 -4.12 -12.82
N TYR A 259 -11.18 -4.05 -11.71
CA TYR A 259 -10.62 -4.17 -10.35
C TYR A 259 -9.94 -5.53 -10.13
N GLN A 260 -10.59 -6.62 -10.55
CA GLN A 260 -10.00 -7.96 -10.42
C GLN A 260 -8.70 -8.08 -11.23
N ALA A 261 -8.70 -7.57 -12.47
CA ALA A 261 -7.48 -7.54 -13.30
C ALA A 261 -6.35 -6.77 -12.59
N GLN A 262 -6.67 -5.62 -11.99
CA GLN A 262 -5.72 -4.82 -11.22
C GLN A 262 -5.15 -5.62 -10.03
N GLN A 263 -6.01 -6.36 -9.30
CA GLN A 263 -5.55 -7.20 -8.18
C GLN A 263 -4.65 -8.34 -8.67
N MET A 264 -4.94 -8.92 -9.83
CA MET A 264 -4.07 -9.93 -10.45
C MET A 264 -2.69 -9.34 -10.76
N MET A 265 -2.65 -8.13 -11.33
CA MET A 265 -1.38 -7.43 -11.60
C MET A 265 -0.58 -7.20 -10.31
N ARG A 266 -1.23 -6.73 -9.23
CA ARG A 266 -0.56 -6.50 -7.92
C ARG A 266 0.02 -7.79 -7.34
N LYS A 267 -0.70 -8.90 -7.51
CA LYS A 267 -0.22 -10.21 -7.07
C LYS A 267 1.06 -10.58 -7.85
N ILE A 268 1.05 -10.40 -9.16
CA ILE A 268 2.24 -10.65 -10.01
C ILE A 268 3.40 -9.74 -9.61
N GLU A 269 3.14 -8.46 -9.33
CA GLU A 269 4.18 -7.52 -8.86
C GLU A 269 4.87 -8.06 -7.60
N THR A 270 4.08 -8.56 -6.64
CA THR A 270 4.60 -9.12 -5.39
C THR A 270 5.40 -10.41 -5.64
N GLU A 271 4.86 -11.32 -6.46
CA GLU A 271 5.54 -12.58 -6.81
C GLU A 271 6.86 -12.31 -7.54
N THR A 272 6.87 -11.33 -8.45
CA THR A 272 8.09 -10.95 -9.18
C THR A 272 9.17 -10.46 -8.22
N ARG A 273 8.80 -9.64 -7.21
CA ARG A 273 9.78 -9.21 -6.20
C ARG A 273 10.34 -10.40 -5.42
N ARG A 274 9.50 -11.34 -5.01
CA ARG A 274 9.93 -12.56 -4.30
C ARG A 274 10.97 -13.34 -5.09
N TRP A 275 10.72 -13.57 -6.38
CA TRP A 275 11.66 -14.30 -7.25
C TRP A 275 12.95 -13.50 -7.47
N LYS A 276 12.87 -12.17 -7.55
CA LYS A 276 14.06 -11.32 -7.65
C LYS A 276 14.88 -11.35 -6.36
N ASP A 277 14.25 -11.31 -5.19
CA ASP A 277 14.93 -11.45 -3.88
C ASP A 277 15.63 -12.81 -3.79
N THR A 278 14.95 -13.87 -4.22
CA THR A 278 15.53 -15.23 -4.28
C THR A 278 16.75 -15.24 -5.21
N ALA A 279 16.67 -14.58 -6.37
CA ALA A 279 17.77 -14.53 -7.33
C ALA A 279 18.99 -13.77 -6.76
N VAL A 280 18.74 -12.70 -5.98
CA VAL A 280 19.82 -11.97 -5.28
C VAL A 280 20.48 -12.88 -4.23
N ALA A 281 19.67 -13.57 -3.43
CA ALA A 281 20.17 -14.53 -2.43
C ALA A 281 20.99 -15.66 -3.10
N ALA A 282 20.47 -16.21 -4.20
CA ALA A 282 21.17 -17.25 -4.97
C ALA A 282 22.48 -16.75 -5.59
N GLN A 283 22.51 -15.48 -6.02
CA GLN A 283 23.72 -14.84 -6.55
C GLN A 283 24.80 -14.78 -5.46
N ILE A 284 24.43 -14.35 -4.26
CA ILE A 284 25.34 -14.25 -3.11
C ILE A 284 25.85 -15.66 -2.72
N ALA A 285 24.96 -16.66 -2.77
CA ALA A 285 25.30 -18.05 -2.46
C ALA A 285 26.08 -18.76 -3.59
N GLY A 286 26.27 -18.13 -4.76
CA GLY A 286 26.96 -18.75 -5.91
C GLY A 286 26.13 -19.82 -6.61
N ASP A 287 24.81 -19.85 -6.42
CA ASP A 287 23.92 -20.88 -7.02
C ASP A 287 23.34 -20.39 -8.35
N ASP A 288 24.11 -20.57 -9.42
CA ASP A 288 23.69 -20.19 -10.77
C ASP A 288 22.50 -21.00 -11.29
N ALA A 289 22.30 -22.22 -10.80
CA ALA A 289 21.14 -23.03 -11.20
C ALA A 289 19.85 -22.42 -10.66
N LEU A 290 19.85 -22.06 -9.37
CA LEU A 290 18.69 -21.37 -8.74
C LEU A 290 18.46 -19.99 -9.39
N ARG A 291 19.54 -19.25 -9.71
CA ARG A 291 19.42 -17.95 -10.41
C ARG A 291 18.69 -18.10 -11.75
N ARG A 292 19.05 -19.11 -12.53
CA ARG A 292 18.39 -19.37 -13.82
C ARG A 292 16.92 -19.77 -13.63
N GLN A 293 16.63 -20.57 -12.61
CA GLN A 293 15.25 -20.95 -12.27
C GLN A 293 14.42 -19.70 -11.91
N CYS A 294 14.97 -18.83 -11.05
CA CYS A 294 14.31 -17.57 -10.68
C CYS A 294 14.02 -16.71 -11.92
N GLN A 295 15.02 -16.59 -12.83
CA GLN A 295 14.86 -15.81 -14.05
C GLN A 295 13.74 -16.36 -14.94
N SER A 296 13.60 -17.70 -15.02
CA SER A 296 12.50 -18.32 -15.77
C SER A 296 11.15 -17.87 -15.23
N HIS A 297 10.96 -17.98 -13.91
CA HIS A 297 9.71 -17.51 -13.25
C HIS A 297 9.47 -16.02 -13.45
N ILE A 298 10.52 -15.19 -13.35
CA ILE A 298 10.41 -13.74 -13.58
C ILE A 298 9.93 -13.46 -15.00
N ASN A 299 10.46 -14.17 -15.99
CA ASN A 299 10.08 -14.00 -17.39
C ASN A 299 8.61 -14.43 -17.63
N GLU A 300 8.18 -15.54 -17.03
CA GLU A 300 6.79 -16.01 -17.10
C GLU A 300 5.83 -14.99 -16.49
N LEU A 301 6.18 -14.47 -15.31
CA LEU A 301 5.38 -13.44 -14.63
C LEU A 301 5.33 -12.13 -15.43
N ALA A 302 6.45 -11.74 -16.06
CA ALA A 302 6.52 -10.55 -16.90
C ALA A 302 5.62 -10.69 -18.14
N ALA A 303 5.60 -11.85 -18.77
CA ALA A 303 4.73 -12.15 -19.91
C ALA A 303 3.26 -12.08 -19.49
N LYS A 304 2.91 -12.73 -18.37
CA LYS A 304 1.53 -12.71 -17.83
C LYS A 304 1.09 -11.30 -17.45
N TYR A 305 1.99 -10.53 -16.83
CA TYR A 305 1.73 -9.11 -16.45
C TYR A 305 1.43 -8.28 -17.71
N GLY A 306 2.23 -8.45 -18.75
CA GLY A 306 2.03 -7.77 -20.05
C GLY A 306 0.72 -8.16 -20.72
N GLN A 307 0.37 -9.44 -20.70
CA GLN A 307 -0.90 -9.95 -21.21
C GLN A 307 -2.09 -9.30 -20.52
N ILE A 308 -2.09 -9.32 -19.16
CA ILE A 308 -3.18 -8.71 -18.38
C ILE A 308 -3.29 -7.21 -18.68
N ALA A 309 -2.16 -6.49 -18.68
CA ALA A 309 -2.15 -5.06 -18.99
C ALA A 309 -2.75 -4.77 -20.38
N SER A 310 -2.37 -5.58 -21.36
CA SER A 310 -2.85 -5.42 -22.75
C SER A 310 -4.36 -5.62 -22.87
N VAL A 311 -4.90 -6.71 -22.30
CA VAL A 311 -6.34 -7.02 -22.45
C VAL A 311 -7.22 -6.16 -21.57
N SER A 312 -6.72 -5.71 -20.41
CA SER A 312 -7.50 -4.89 -19.47
C SER A 312 -7.38 -3.38 -19.73
N GLY A 313 -6.42 -2.96 -20.56
CA GLY A 313 -6.12 -1.54 -20.77
C GLY A 313 -5.45 -0.85 -19.57
N LEU A 314 -5.06 -1.61 -18.55
CA LEU A 314 -4.44 -1.05 -17.33
C LEU A 314 -2.98 -0.68 -17.56
N THR A 315 -2.56 0.45 -16.99
CA THR A 315 -1.18 0.91 -17.08
C THR A 315 -0.26 0.01 -16.25
N PRO A 316 0.79 -0.58 -16.85
CA PRO A 316 1.74 -1.40 -16.10
C PRO A 316 2.68 -0.55 -15.25
N HIS A 317 2.85 -0.90 -13.99
CA HIS A 317 3.71 -0.22 -13.02
C HIS A 317 4.97 -1.04 -12.74
N ARG A 318 5.86 -1.13 -13.74
CA ARG A 318 7.08 -1.96 -13.67
C ARG A 318 8.05 -1.53 -12.56
N ASN A 319 8.02 -0.25 -12.18
CA ASN A 319 8.82 0.29 -11.07
C ASN A 319 8.50 -0.41 -9.74
N ARG A 320 7.27 -0.91 -9.56
CA ARG A 320 6.85 -1.63 -8.35
C ARG A 320 7.50 -3.01 -8.21
N MET A 321 8.16 -3.48 -9.26
CA MET A 321 8.85 -4.79 -9.30
C MET A 321 10.37 -4.64 -9.17
N THR A 322 10.87 -3.44 -8.87
CA THR A 322 12.30 -3.19 -8.68
C THR A 322 12.76 -3.82 -7.36
N VAL A 323 13.90 -4.49 -7.40
CA VAL A 323 14.59 -5.07 -6.23
C VAL A 323 16.05 -4.69 -6.35
N GLU A 324 16.59 -4.11 -5.30
CA GLU A 324 17.99 -3.71 -5.22
C GLU A 324 18.91 -4.93 -5.34
N GLY A 325 20.00 -4.79 -6.06
CA GLY A 325 20.98 -5.86 -6.26
C GLY A 325 20.58 -6.91 -7.29
N PHE A 326 19.32 -6.91 -7.77
CA PHE A 326 18.90 -7.89 -8.78
C PHE A 326 19.55 -7.60 -10.14
N LYS A 327 20.21 -8.63 -10.68
CA LYS A 327 20.81 -8.61 -12.02
C LYS A 327 20.23 -9.77 -12.83
N PRO A 328 19.57 -9.48 -13.95
CA PRO A 328 18.96 -10.55 -14.78
C PRO A 328 20.04 -11.47 -15.38
N VAL A 329 19.66 -12.71 -15.58
CA VAL A 329 20.52 -13.75 -16.18
C VAL A 329 19.97 -14.10 -17.56
N LYS A 330 20.84 -14.18 -18.55
CA LYS A 330 20.44 -14.68 -19.88
C LYS A 330 20.16 -16.18 -19.78
N LEU A 331 18.94 -16.57 -20.14
CA LEU A 331 18.58 -17.98 -20.26
C LEU A 331 18.95 -18.45 -21.68
N ALA A 332 19.45 -19.67 -21.78
CA ALA A 332 19.64 -20.28 -23.08
C ALA A 332 18.27 -20.38 -23.79
N GLN A 333 18.22 -19.99 -25.03
CA GLN A 333 16.99 -20.15 -25.81
C GLN A 333 16.69 -21.66 -25.89
N LYS A 334 15.46 -22.06 -25.59
CA LYS A 334 15.03 -23.40 -25.89
C LYS A 334 15.19 -23.60 -27.39
N ALA A 335 15.90 -24.65 -27.78
CA ALA A 335 15.94 -25.03 -29.18
C ALA A 335 14.51 -25.26 -29.65
N PRO A 336 14.17 -24.86 -30.89
CA PRO A 336 12.81 -25.00 -31.44
C PRO A 336 12.34 -26.46 -31.48
#